data_1cd4356cadd2cd43852112dd04fbc062
#
_entry.id   1cd4356cadd2cd43852112dd04fbc062
#
_cell.length_a   1.000
_cell.length_b   1.000
_cell.length_c   1.000
_cell.angle_alpha   90.00
_cell.angle_beta   90.00
_cell.angle_gamma   90.00
#
_symmetry.space_group_name_H-M   'P 1'
#
loop_
_entity.id
_entity.type
_entity.pdbx_description
1 polymer ?
#
loop_
_entity_poly.entity_id
_entity_poly.type
_entity_poly.pdbx_seq_one_letter_code
_entity_poly.pdbx_strand_id
1 'polypeptide(L)'
;MAILLAGVAAGTINTVVGSGTLITFPTLLAFGVPPVTANVSNNIGLVPGSVSGAIGYRRELVGQRSRVLRLASASLLGGVVGAVLLLVLPEGAFETIVPVLIGLGVVLVIAQPRVSAAVARRREARPVEGDRRDPWWTWPATSLAGVYGGYFGAAQGVILMGLLGIGIEESLQRLNAVKNVLAAVVNGVAGLVFVVVADVDWRLVALIGVGSVIGGQVGATVGRRLPSTVLRAVIVVVGLTALVSFAF
;
A
#
# COMPACT_ATOMS: atom_id res chain seq x y z
N MET A 1 -6.44 5.22 21.78
CA MET A 1 -5.71 6.40 21.28
C MET A 1 -4.51 6.01 20.40
N ALA A 2 -3.61 5.13 20.84
CA ALA A 2 -2.42 4.72 20.06
C ALA A 2 -2.77 4.16 18.67
N ILE A 3 -3.78 3.29 18.54
CA ILE A 3 -4.23 2.70 17.27
C ILE A 3 -4.76 3.76 16.31
N LEU A 4 -5.49 4.76 16.82
CA LEU A 4 -5.96 5.89 16.00
C LEU A 4 -4.79 6.71 15.46
N LEU A 5 -3.79 7.02 16.30
CA LEU A 5 -2.56 7.72 15.88
C LEU A 5 -1.76 6.90 14.88
N ALA A 6 -1.67 5.58 15.09
CA ALA A 6 -1.08 4.67 14.11
C ALA A 6 -1.84 4.71 12.77
N GLY A 7 -3.18 4.80 12.82
CA GLY A 7 -4.03 5.01 11.64
C GLY A 7 -3.71 6.30 10.90
N VAL A 8 -3.53 7.42 11.63
CA VAL A 8 -3.12 8.71 11.02
C VAL A 8 -1.75 8.59 10.35
N ALA A 9 -0.77 8.03 11.06
CA ALA A 9 0.56 7.82 10.51
C ALA A 9 0.52 6.90 9.28
N ALA A 10 -0.22 5.79 9.37
CA ALA A 10 -0.37 4.84 8.28
C ALA A 10 -1.06 5.45 7.06
N GLY A 11 -2.13 6.21 7.22
CA GLY A 11 -2.80 6.90 6.13
C GLY A 11 -1.89 7.91 5.43
N THR A 12 -1.13 8.70 6.21
CA THR A 12 -0.14 9.65 5.69
C THR A 12 0.94 8.92 4.89
N ILE A 13 1.54 7.91 5.48
CA ILE A 13 2.62 7.11 4.86
C ILE A 13 2.10 6.34 3.65
N ASN A 14 0.91 5.78 3.71
CA ASN A 14 0.33 5.04 2.59
C ASN A 14 0.11 5.94 1.37
N THR A 15 -0.36 7.15 1.59
CA THR A 15 -0.61 8.14 0.54
C THR A 15 0.69 8.62 -0.13
N VAL A 16 1.77 8.80 0.64
CA VAL A 16 3.06 9.33 0.13
C VAL A 16 3.99 8.21 -0.34
N VAL A 17 4.19 7.19 0.49
CA VAL A 17 5.16 6.10 0.28
C VAL A 17 4.50 4.82 -0.21
N GLY A 18 3.32 4.48 0.34
CA GLY A 18 2.59 3.26 0.01
C GLY A 18 2.91 2.07 0.94
N SER A 19 3.17 2.33 2.22
CA SER A 19 3.60 1.31 3.20
C SER A 19 2.91 1.47 4.56
N GLY A 20 1.66 1.93 4.58
CA GLY A 20 0.93 2.21 5.83
C GLY A 20 0.79 0.99 6.75
N THR A 21 0.57 -0.19 6.18
CA THR A 21 0.47 -1.46 6.92
C THR A 21 1.71 -1.75 7.80
N LEU A 22 2.91 -1.31 7.38
CA LEU A 22 4.12 -1.47 8.20
C LEU A 22 4.11 -0.65 9.51
N ILE A 23 3.13 0.23 9.70
CA ILE A 23 2.92 0.95 10.95
C ILE A 23 1.80 0.30 11.76
N THR A 24 0.62 0.16 11.15
CA THR A 24 -0.58 -0.30 11.87
C THR A 24 -0.49 -1.77 12.25
N PHE A 25 -0.05 -2.63 11.36
CA PHE A 25 -0.01 -4.07 11.64
C PHE A 25 0.90 -4.42 12.84
N PRO A 26 2.18 -3.99 12.92
CA PRO A 26 2.99 -4.20 14.11
C PRO A 26 2.40 -3.55 15.37
N THR A 27 1.75 -2.39 15.23
CA THR A 27 1.08 -1.76 16.36
C THR A 27 -0.02 -2.67 16.90
N LEU A 28 -0.86 -3.26 16.04
CA LEU A 28 -1.91 -4.18 16.47
C LEU A 28 -1.37 -5.43 17.16
N LEU A 29 -0.29 -6.01 16.63
CA LEU A 29 0.38 -7.15 17.25
C LEU A 29 0.92 -6.80 18.64
N ALA A 30 1.51 -5.61 18.81
CA ALA A 30 1.98 -5.13 20.11
C ALA A 30 0.84 -4.95 21.14
N PHE A 31 -0.40 -4.81 20.69
CA PHE A 31 -1.60 -4.81 21.53
C PHE A 31 -2.21 -6.21 21.73
N GLY A 32 -1.52 -7.27 21.28
CA GLY A 32 -1.96 -8.67 21.46
C GLY A 32 -3.06 -9.10 20.50
N VAL A 33 -3.29 -8.38 19.41
CA VAL A 33 -4.29 -8.78 18.39
C VAL A 33 -3.71 -9.96 17.58
N PRO A 34 -4.47 -11.06 17.39
CA PRO A 34 -4.04 -12.19 16.59
C PRO A 34 -3.64 -11.76 15.16
N PRO A 35 -2.59 -12.34 14.56
CA PRO A 35 -2.00 -11.85 13.31
C PRO A 35 -3.00 -11.76 12.14
N VAL A 36 -3.85 -12.77 11.95
CA VAL A 36 -4.85 -12.76 10.87
C VAL A 36 -5.90 -11.67 11.10
N THR A 37 -6.47 -11.60 12.33
CA THR A 37 -7.42 -10.54 12.70
C THR A 37 -6.83 -9.14 12.58
N ALA A 38 -5.55 -8.98 12.97
CA ALA A 38 -4.81 -7.72 12.81
C ALA A 38 -4.69 -7.32 11.33
N ASN A 39 -4.32 -8.28 10.45
CA ASN A 39 -4.17 -8.04 9.03
C ASN A 39 -5.49 -7.68 8.36
N VAL A 40 -6.54 -8.45 8.63
CA VAL A 40 -7.89 -8.26 8.08
C VAL A 40 -8.47 -6.91 8.52
N SER A 41 -8.47 -6.63 9.83
CA SER A 41 -9.00 -5.38 10.38
C SER A 41 -8.21 -4.16 9.92
N ASN A 42 -6.88 -4.28 9.82
CA ASN A 42 -6.01 -3.26 9.25
C ASN A 42 -6.34 -2.97 7.78
N ASN A 43 -6.48 -4.03 6.96
CA ASN A 43 -6.78 -3.88 5.54
C ASN A 43 -8.08 -3.09 5.34
N ILE A 44 -9.17 -3.51 6.02
CA ILE A 44 -10.48 -2.82 5.95
C ILE A 44 -10.36 -1.38 6.46
N GLY A 45 -9.67 -1.17 7.60
CA GLY A 45 -9.46 0.15 8.18
C GLY A 45 -8.66 1.12 7.30
N LEU A 46 -7.79 0.61 6.42
CA LEU A 46 -7.02 1.44 5.49
C LEU A 46 -7.78 1.80 4.20
N VAL A 47 -8.93 1.17 3.91
CA VAL A 47 -9.76 1.50 2.72
C VAL A 47 -10.14 2.98 2.68
N PRO A 48 -10.80 3.54 3.71
CA PRO A 48 -11.22 4.93 3.66
C PRO A 48 -10.03 5.90 3.56
N GLY A 49 -8.88 5.57 4.17
CA GLY A 49 -7.65 6.35 4.02
C GLY A 49 -7.07 6.32 2.61
N SER A 50 -7.10 5.18 1.95
CA SER A 50 -6.66 5.03 0.55
C SER A 50 -7.55 5.82 -0.40
N VAL A 51 -8.88 5.79 -0.19
CA VAL A 51 -9.85 6.62 -0.93
C VAL A 51 -9.59 8.10 -0.66
N SER A 52 -9.40 8.49 0.58
CA SER A 52 -9.08 9.86 0.99
C SER A 52 -7.81 10.37 0.29
N GLY A 53 -6.75 9.54 0.26
CA GLY A 53 -5.52 9.84 -0.48
C GLY A 53 -5.76 9.99 -1.99
N ALA A 54 -6.52 9.08 -2.60
CA ALA A 54 -6.87 9.17 -4.03
C ALA A 54 -7.64 10.45 -4.37
N ILE A 55 -8.60 10.85 -3.52
CA ILE A 55 -9.34 12.12 -3.66
C ILE A 55 -8.38 13.30 -3.55
N GLY A 56 -7.40 13.27 -2.64
CA GLY A 56 -6.39 14.31 -2.49
C GLY A 56 -5.50 14.49 -3.73
N TYR A 57 -5.34 13.42 -4.52
CA TYR A 57 -4.59 13.40 -5.79
C TYR A 57 -5.47 13.45 -7.04
N ARG A 58 -6.77 13.82 -6.93
CA ARG A 58 -7.71 13.78 -8.06
C ARG A 58 -7.30 14.62 -9.26
N ARG A 59 -6.56 15.72 -9.03
CA ARG A 59 -6.09 16.60 -10.13
C ARG A 59 -5.07 15.90 -11.01
N GLU A 60 -4.23 15.08 -10.43
CA GLU A 60 -3.20 14.31 -11.11
C GLU A 60 -3.77 13.11 -11.90
N LEU A 61 -5.03 12.75 -11.64
CA LEU A 61 -5.74 11.67 -12.36
C LEU A 61 -6.38 12.15 -13.67
N VAL A 62 -6.46 13.46 -13.90
CA VAL A 62 -7.06 14.03 -15.12
C VAL A 62 -6.33 13.49 -16.35
N GLY A 63 -7.10 12.96 -17.32
CA GLY A 63 -6.57 12.37 -18.55
C GLY A 63 -6.07 10.92 -18.43
N GLN A 64 -6.10 10.30 -17.23
CA GLN A 64 -5.59 8.94 -17.00
C GLN A 64 -6.70 7.87 -16.88
N ARG A 65 -7.96 8.20 -17.20
CA ARG A 65 -9.10 7.31 -16.96
C ARG A 65 -8.93 5.91 -17.56
N SER A 66 -8.52 5.82 -18.83
CA SER A 66 -8.32 4.52 -19.50
C SER A 66 -7.26 3.66 -18.82
N ARG A 67 -6.12 4.28 -18.47
CA ARG A 67 -5.03 3.62 -17.71
C ARG A 67 -5.51 3.14 -16.35
N VAL A 68 -6.16 4.03 -15.60
CA VAL A 68 -6.68 3.71 -14.25
C VAL A 68 -7.65 2.54 -14.32
N LEU A 69 -8.63 2.54 -15.24
CA LEU A 69 -9.60 1.45 -15.36
C LEU A 69 -8.92 0.12 -15.75
N ARG A 70 -7.97 0.17 -16.69
CA ARG A 70 -7.22 -1.03 -17.09
C ARG A 70 -6.40 -1.62 -15.94
N LEU A 71 -5.65 -0.80 -15.20
CA LEU A 71 -4.82 -1.27 -14.09
C LEU A 71 -5.67 -1.59 -12.84
N ALA A 72 -6.81 -0.92 -12.65
CA ALA A 72 -7.74 -1.24 -11.58
C ALA A 72 -8.35 -2.64 -11.76
N SER A 73 -8.63 -3.09 -13.00
CA SER A 73 -9.07 -4.47 -13.25
C SER A 73 -7.99 -5.49 -12.85
N ALA A 74 -6.71 -5.21 -13.11
CA ALA A 74 -5.60 -6.04 -12.66
C ALA A 74 -5.49 -6.08 -11.13
N SER A 75 -5.59 -4.90 -10.48
CA SER A 75 -5.58 -4.77 -9.02
C SER A 75 -6.76 -5.47 -8.36
N LEU A 76 -7.95 -5.40 -8.96
CA LEU A 76 -9.15 -6.09 -8.47
C LEU A 76 -8.94 -7.60 -8.48
N LEU A 77 -8.54 -8.17 -9.63
CA LEU A 77 -8.29 -9.61 -9.75
C LEU A 77 -7.20 -10.07 -8.79
N GLY A 78 -6.07 -9.35 -8.74
CA GLY A 78 -4.99 -9.66 -7.82
C GLY A 78 -5.44 -9.57 -6.36
N GLY A 79 -6.17 -8.52 -6.00
CA GLY A 79 -6.69 -8.31 -4.65
C GLY A 79 -7.63 -9.42 -4.18
N VAL A 80 -8.53 -9.90 -5.04
CA VAL A 80 -9.38 -11.07 -4.75
C VAL A 80 -8.52 -12.31 -4.50
N VAL A 81 -7.59 -12.62 -5.42
CA VAL A 81 -6.72 -13.79 -5.27
C VAL A 81 -5.90 -13.71 -3.98
N GLY A 82 -5.31 -12.55 -3.67
CA GLY A 82 -4.55 -12.36 -2.43
C GLY A 82 -5.39 -12.54 -1.17
N ALA A 83 -6.61 -11.96 -1.14
CA ALA A 83 -7.54 -12.11 -0.02
C ALA A 83 -7.99 -13.57 0.17
N VAL A 84 -8.31 -14.26 -0.91
CA VAL A 84 -8.67 -15.69 -0.85
C VAL A 84 -7.49 -16.53 -0.37
N LEU A 85 -6.27 -16.28 -0.84
CA LEU A 85 -5.07 -16.98 -0.37
C LEU A 85 -4.86 -16.80 1.14
N LEU A 86 -5.11 -15.60 1.69
CA LEU A 86 -5.01 -15.39 3.13
C LEU A 86 -5.99 -16.26 3.91
N LEU A 87 -7.21 -16.43 3.40
CA LEU A 87 -8.29 -17.16 4.10
C LEU A 87 -8.21 -18.69 3.93
N VAL A 88 -7.64 -19.17 2.83
CA VAL A 88 -7.55 -20.60 2.52
C VAL A 88 -6.29 -21.24 3.10
N LEU A 89 -5.21 -20.48 3.23
CA LEU A 89 -3.98 -20.99 3.84
C LEU A 89 -4.17 -21.17 5.36
N PRO A 90 -3.57 -22.23 5.94
CA PRO A 90 -3.59 -22.43 7.40
C PRO A 90 -3.06 -21.20 8.16
N GLU A 91 -3.64 -20.87 9.32
CA GLU A 91 -3.20 -19.71 10.13
C GLU A 91 -1.72 -19.76 10.47
N GLY A 92 -1.16 -20.92 10.78
CA GLY A 92 0.28 -21.10 11.01
C GLY A 92 1.16 -20.79 9.80
N ALA A 93 0.63 -20.91 8.56
CA ALA A 93 1.35 -20.50 7.38
C ALA A 93 1.49 -18.97 7.33
N PHE A 94 0.42 -18.23 7.68
CA PHE A 94 0.48 -16.77 7.74
C PHE A 94 1.51 -16.29 8.80
N GLU A 95 1.48 -16.85 10.01
CA GLU A 95 2.41 -16.52 11.08
C GLU A 95 3.87 -16.75 10.68
N THR A 96 4.15 -17.84 9.96
CA THR A 96 5.50 -18.16 9.47
C THR A 96 5.94 -17.22 8.35
N ILE A 97 5.04 -16.79 7.48
CA ILE A 97 5.33 -15.96 6.30
C ILE A 97 5.43 -14.46 6.69
N VAL A 98 4.66 -14.02 7.68
CA VAL A 98 4.59 -12.59 8.06
C VAL A 98 5.94 -11.95 8.35
N PRO A 99 6.86 -12.54 9.13
CA PRO A 99 8.17 -11.93 9.34
C PRO A 99 8.94 -11.71 8.02
N VAL A 100 8.84 -12.66 7.09
CA VAL A 100 9.46 -12.55 5.76
C VAL A 100 8.83 -11.40 4.97
N LEU A 101 7.50 -11.27 5.02
CA LEU A 101 6.77 -10.19 4.33
C LEU A 101 7.07 -8.81 4.93
N ILE A 102 7.18 -8.69 6.24
CA ILE A 102 7.62 -7.46 6.92
C ILE A 102 9.05 -7.13 6.49
N GLY A 103 9.96 -8.09 6.54
CA GLY A 103 11.35 -7.93 6.10
C GLY A 103 11.44 -7.46 4.66
N LEU A 104 10.69 -8.11 3.76
CA LEU A 104 10.58 -7.69 2.34
C LEU A 104 10.06 -6.25 2.24
N GLY A 105 9.01 -5.88 2.98
CA GLY A 105 8.47 -4.54 3.02
C GLY A 105 9.50 -3.49 3.46
N VAL A 106 10.27 -3.78 4.51
CA VAL A 106 11.35 -2.91 5.01
C VAL A 106 12.45 -2.75 3.94
N VAL A 107 12.90 -3.85 3.32
CA VAL A 107 13.89 -3.81 2.24
C VAL A 107 13.40 -2.98 1.06
N LEU A 108 12.14 -3.14 0.65
CA LEU A 108 11.54 -2.35 -0.44
C LEU A 108 11.51 -0.86 -0.11
N VAL A 109 11.16 -0.49 1.14
CA VAL A 109 11.15 0.92 1.58
C VAL A 109 12.57 1.50 1.59
N ILE A 110 13.57 0.75 2.04
CA ILE A 110 14.98 1.16 2.00
C ILE A 110 15.47 1.31 0.54
N ALA A 111 15.07 0.41 -0.34
CA ALA A 111 15.47 0.42 -1.75
C ALA A 111 14.74 1.51 -2.57
N GLN A 112 13.57 1.97 -2.12
CA GLN A 112 12.71 2.91 -2.85
C GLN A 112 13.45 4.15 -3.41
N PRO A 113 14.35 4.84 -2.68
CA PRO A 113 15.06 5.99 -3.22
C PRO A 113 15.93 5.65 -4.42
N ARG A 114 16.61 4.49 -4.38
CA ARG A 114 17.45 4.03 -5.48
C ARG A 114 16.62 3.72 -6.72
N VAL A 115 15.48 3.05 -6.52
CA VAL A 115 14.53 2.75 -7.59
C VAL A 115 13.97 4.04 -8.19
N SER A 116 13.52 4.98 -7.37
CA SER A 116 12.99 6.27 -7.82
C SER A 116 14.03 7.09 -8.57
N ALA A 117 15.28 7.13 -8.10
CA ALA A 117 16.39 7.82 -8.77
C ALA A 117 16.77 7.15 -10.10
N ALA A 118 16.77 5.83 -10.17
CA ALA A 118 17.01 5.10 -11.41
C ALA A 118 15.90 5.36 -12.45
N VAL A 119 14.63 5.39 -12.01
CA VAL A 119 13.49 5.75 -12.87
C VAL A 119 13.61 7.19 -13.37
N ALA A 120 13.96 8.15 -12.50
CA ALA A 120 14.13 9.54 -12.87
C ALA A 120 15.24 9.71 -13.93
N ARG A 121 16.42 9.14 -13.70
CA ARG A 121 17.54 9.16 -14.66
C ARG A 121 17.18 8.52 -16.00
N ARG A 122 16.45 7.41 -15.99
CA ARG A 122 15.99 6.75 -17.23
C ARG A 122 15.04 7.63 -18.04
N ARG A 123 14.24 8.46 -17.37
CA ARG A 123 13.32 9.41 -18.00
C ARG A 123 14.05 10.59 -18.62
N GLU A 124 15.05 11.15 -17.91
CA GLU A 124 15.88 12.24 -18.43
C GLU A 124 16.66 11.83 -19.69
N ALA A 125 17.06 10.57 -19.77
CA ALA A 125 17.81 10.01 -20.92
C ALA A 125 16.92 9.67 -22.12
N ARG A 126 15.59 9.76 -22.03
CA ARG A 126 14.66 9.46 -23.13
C ARG A 126 13.90 10.71 -23.52
N PRO A 127 13.96 11.12 -24.84
CA PRO A 127 13.10 12.17 -25.35
C PRO A 127 11.63 11.77 -25.17
N VAL A 128 10.80 12.73 -24.77
CA VAL A 128 9.35 12.57 -24.69
C VAL A 128 8.81 12.49 -26.12
N GLU A 129 8.83 11.30 -26.69
CA GLU A 129 8.10 11.00 -27.92
C GLU A 129 6.67 10.59 -27.55
N GLY A 130 5.70 11.28 -28.16
CA GLY A 130 4.26 11.25 -27.87
C GLY A 130 3.62 9.90 -27.62
N ASP A 131 2.41 9.96 -27.16
CA ASP A 131 1.37 8.93 -26.84
C ASP A 131 1.78 7.45 -27.02
N ARG A 132 2.76 6.99 -26.22
CA ARG A 132 3.11 5.57 -26.17
C ARG A 132 2.10 4.85 -25.30
N ARG A 133 1.44 3.86 -25.87
CA ARG A 133 0.60 2.94 -25.11
C ARG A 133 1.42 2.30 -24.01
N ASP A 134 0.85 2.27 -22.79
CA ASP A 134 1.49 1.58 -21.67
C ASP A 134 1.83 0.12 -22.05
N PRO A 135 3.03 -0.40 -21.71
CA PRO A 135 3.43 -1.75 -22.03
C PRO A 135 2.43 -2.79 -21.51
N TRP A 136 2.21 -3.86 -22.27
CA TRP A 136 1.27 -4.92 -21.91
C TRP A 136 1.58 -5.58 -20.56
N TRP A 137 2.86 -5.72 -20.21
CA TRP A 137 3.31 -6.37 -18.98
C TRP A 137 2.93 -5.58 -17.71
N THR A 138 2.58 -4.32 -17.82
CA THR A 138 2.13 -3.51 -16.66
C THR A 138 0.85 -4.08 -16.05
N TRP A 139 -0.01 -4.71 -16.85
CA TRP A 139 -1.24 -5.31 -16.36
C TRP A 139 -0.96 -6.55 -15.47
N PRO A 140 -0.26 -7.63 -15.93
CA PRO A 140 0.03 -8.77 -15.09
C PRO A 140 0.94 -8.41 -13.89
N ALA A 141 1.89 -7.49 -14.05
CA ALA A 141 2.72 -7.03 -12.95
C ALA A 141 1.90 -6.31 -11.87
N THR A 142 0.93 -5.48 -12.26
CA THR A 142 -0.01 -4.83 -11.33
C THR A 142 -0.92 -5.86 -10.66
N SER A 143 -1.34 -6.90 -11.37
CA SER A 143 -2.12 -8.00 -10.79
C SER A 143 -1.33 -8.75 -9.71
N LEU A 144 -0.06 -9.08 -9.96
CA LEU A 144 0.82 -9.71 -8.97
C LEU A 144 1.04 -8.81 -7.73
N ALA A 145 1.25 -7.51 -7.95
CA ALA A 145 1.28 -6.54 -6.85
C ALA A 145 -0.05 -6.48 -6.09
N GLY A 146 -1.16 -6.70 -6.78
CA GLY A 146 -2.49 -6.84 -6.19
C GLY A 146 -2.63 -8.10 -5.33
N VAL A 147 -2.10 -9.26 -5.78
CA VAL A 147 -2.07 -10.51 -5.00
C VAL A 147 -1.32 -10.28 -3.68
N TYR A 148 -0.13 -9.71 -3.75
CA TYR A 148 0.63 -9.35 -2.56
C TYR A 148 -0.14 -8.38 -1.66
N GLY A 149 -0.79 -7.37 -2.27
CA GLY A 149 -1.59 -6.37 -1.56
C GLY A 149 -2.81 -6.93 -0.86
N GLY A 150 -3.52 -7.84 -1.49
CA GLY A 150 -4.69 -8.52 -0.92
C GLY A 150 -4.34 -9.54 0.16
N TYR A 151 -3.15 -10.16 0.07
CA TYR A 151 -2.67 -11.11 1.06
C TYR A 151 -2.15 -10.41 2.34
N PHE A 152 -1.33 -9.36 2.18
CA PHE A 152 -0.69 -8.66 3.31
C PHE A 152 -0.63 -7.14 3.15
N GLY A 153 -0.25 -6.65 1.98
CA GLY A 153 -0.28 -5.24 1.61
C GLY A 153 0.83 -4.35 2.15
N ALA A 154 1.74 -4.86 2.96
CA ALA A 154 2.86 -4.08 3.46
C ALA A 154 3.79 -3.66 2.31
N ALA A 155 3.98 -2.37 2.07
CA ALA A 155 4.79 -1.82 0.97
C ALA A 155 4.25 -2.10 -0.46
N GLN A 156 2.98 -2.50 -0.63
CA GLN A 156 2.36 -2.65 -1.96
C GLN A 156 2.52 -1.40 -2.82
N GLY A 157 2.34 -0.23 -2.24
CA GLY A 157 2.48 1.04 -2.96
C GLY A 157 3.92 1.30 -3.44
N VAL A 158 4.93 0.80 -2.72
CA VAL A 158 6.34 0.89 -3.17
C VAL A 158 6.55 0.02 -4.40
N ILE A 159 6.02 -1.21 -4.40
CA ILE A 159 6.05 -2.11 -5.56
C ILE A 159 5.35 -1.45 -6.75
N LEU A 160 4.14 -0.94 -6.57
CA LEU A 160 3.39 -0.24 -7.62
C LEU A 160 4.15 0.95 -8.16
N MET A 161 4.75 1.80 -7.30
CA MET A 161 5.54 2.94 -7.76
C MET A 161 6.76 2.51 -8.58
N GLY A 162 7.42 1.42 -8.20
CA GLY A 162 8.51 0.83 -8.99
C GLY A 162 8.05 0.35 -10.36
N LEU A 163 7.00 -0.48 -10.40
CA LEU A 163 6.44 -1.04 -11.63
C LEU A 163 5.93 0.03 -12.59
N LEU A 164 5.10 0.95 -12.08
CA LEU A 164 4.54 2.06 -12.86
C LEU A 164 5.65 3.00 -13.33
N GLY A 165 6.64 3.27 -12.47
CA GLY A 165 7.77 4.13 -12.81
C GLY A 165 8.67 3.58 -13.92
N ILE A 166 8.82 2.26 -14.00
CA ILE A 166 9.59 1.59 -15.06
C ILE A 166 8.78 1.52 -16.36
N GLY A 167 7.49 1.23 -16.27
CA GLY A 167 6.64 0.92 -17.41
C GLY A 167 5.93 2.12 -18.04
N ILE A 168 5.67 3.18 -17.29
CA ILE A 168 4.79 4.27 -17.72
C ILE A 168 5.53 5.59 -17.73
N GLU A 169 5.47 6.28 -18.85
CA GLU A 169 6.09 7.60 -19.04
C GLU A 169 5.15 8.71 -18.55
N GLU A 170 5.15 8.93 -17.23
CA GLU A 170 4.33 9.94 -16.55
C GLU A 170 5.10 10.56 -15.37
N SER A 171 4.73 11.76 -14.93
CA SER A 171 5.33 12.35 -13.74
C SER A 171 5.14 11.48 -12.51
N LEU A 172 6.08 11.50 -11.56
CA LEU A 172 5.99 10.70 -10.33
C LEU A 172 4.71 11.02 -9.52
N GLN A 173 4.25 12.28 -9.55
CA GLN A 173 3.01 12.68 -8.87
C GLN A 173 1.78 12.03 -9.51
N ARG A 174 1.73 11.98 -10.84
CA ARG A 174 0.64 11.35 -11.58
C ARG A 174 0.64 9.83 -11.37
N LEU A 175 1.83 9.19 -11.33
CA LEU A 175 1.95 7.77 -10.99
C LEU A 175 1.55 7.49 -9.54
N ASN A 176 1.89 8.38 -8.59
CA ASN A 176 1.46 8.25 -7.21
C ASN A 176 -0.06 8.37 -7.06
N ALA A 177 -0.70 9.22 -7.87
CA ALA A 177 -2.16 9.30 -7.95
C ALA A 177 -2.79 7.97 -8.40
N VAL A 178 -2.25 7.37 -9.47
CA VAL A 178 -2.67 6.04 -9.95
C VAL A 178 -2.45 4.99 -8.86
N LYS A 179 -1.26 4.93 -8.25
CA LYS A 179 -0.94 4.02 -7.15
C LYS A 179 -1.99 4.10 -6.02
N ASN A 180 -2.38 5.31 -5.60
CA ASN A 180 -3.37 5.48 -4.53
C ASN A 180 -4.74 4.89 -4.91
N VAL A 181 -5.17 5.04 -6.17
CA VAL A 181 -6.40 4.41 -6.66
C VAL A 181 -6.27 2.89 -6.67
N LEU A 182 -5.16 2.35 -7.18
CA LEU A 182 -4.95 0.90 -7.26
C LEU A 182 -4.89 0.27 -5.86
N ALA A 183 -4.24 0.93 -4.89
CA ALA A 183 -4.23 0.50 -3.50
C ALA A 183 -5.64 0.54 -2.88
N ALA A 184 -6.44 1.58 -3.17
CA ALA A 184 -7.83 1.64 -2.73
C ALA A 184 -8.67 0.51 -3.30
N VAL A 185 -8.46 0.13 -4.57
CA VAL A 185 -9.14 -1.00 -5.22
C VAL A 185 -8.76 -2.32 -4.55
N VAL A 186 -7.46 -2.58 -4.34
CA VAL A 186 -7.00 -3.81 -3.69
C VAL A 186 -7.53 -3.92 -2.27
N ASN A 187 -7.35 -2.88 -1.45
CA ASN A 187 -7.83 -2.88 -0.07
C ASN A 187 -9.36 -2.99 -0.01
N GLY A 188 -10.07 -2.31 -0.93
CA GLY A 188 -11.53 -2.35 -1.00
C GLY A 188 -12.06 -3.75 -1.34
N VAL A 189 -11.51 -4.39 -2.37
CA VAL A 189 -11.97 -5.73 -2.77
C VAL A 189 -11.55 -6.80 -1.77
N ALA A 190 -10.33 -6.73 -1.24
CA ALA A 190 -9.89 -7.64 -0.17
C ALA A 190 -10.74 -7.43 1.09
N GLY A 191 -11.00 -6.17 1.46
CA GLY A 191 -11.88 -5.83 2.58
C GLY A 191 -13.30 -6.39 2.42
N LEU A 192 -13.88 -6.33 1.22
CA LEU A 192 -15.19 -6.93 0.94
C LEU A 192 -15.17 -8.46 1.16
N VAL A 193 -14.13 -9.15 0.70
CA VAL A 193 -13.95 -10.59 0.93
C VAL A 193 -13.85 -10.88 2.44
N PHE A 194 -13.05 -10.11 3.16
CA PHE A 194 -12.82 -10.29 4.60
C PHE A 194 -14.07 -10.02 5.43
N VAL A 195 -14.85 -8.99 5.09
CA VAL A 195 -16.13 -8.70 5.79
C VAL A 195 -17.11 -9.87 5.73
N VAL A 196 -17.08 -10.65 4.65
CA VAL A 196 -18.01 -11.78 4.46
C VAL A 196 -17.53 -13.05 5.14
N VAL A 197 -16.21 -13.26 5.26
CA VAL A 197 -15.66 -14.59 5.61
C VAL A 197 -14.79 -14.59 6.87
N ALA A 198 -14.19 -13.46 7.25
CA ALA A 198 -13.19 -13.39 8.30
C ALA A 198 -13.73 -12.80 9.61
N ASP A 199 -13.04 -13.12 10.72
CA ASP A 199 -13.29 -12.47 12.00
C ASP A 199 -12.69 -11.08 12.04
N VAL A 200 -13.54 -10.05 11.99
CA VAL A 200 -13.19 -8.64 11.91
C VAL A 200 -13.38 -7.95 13.25
N ASP A 201 -12.32 -7.32 13.77
CA ASP A 201 -12.47 -6.40 14.90
C ASP A 201 -12.89 -5.01 14.42
N TRP A 202 -14.20 -4.75 14.46
CA TRP A 202 -14.79 -3.49 14.00
C TRP A 202 -14.34 -2.26 14.80
N ARG A 203 -13.87 -2.43 16.05
CA ARG A 203 -13.33 -1.33 16.85
C ARG A 203 -11.98 -0.89 16.28
N LEU A 204 -11.15 -1.87 15.92
CA LEU A 204 -9.87 -1.60 15.26
C LEU A 204 -10.09 -0.98 13.87
N VAL A 205 -11.02 -1.52 13.09
CA VAL A 205 -11.42 -0.97 11.78
C VAL A 205 -11.83 0.50 11.91
N ALA A 206 -12.69 0.84 12.87
CA ALA A 206 -13.15 2.22 13.08
C ALA A 206 -12.01 3.16 13.47
N LEU A 207 -11.14 2.76 14.42
CA LEU A 207 -10.02 3.58 14.86
C LEU A 207 -9.00 3.82 13.74
N ILE A 208 -8.62 2.76 13.01
CA ILE A 208 -7.71 2.86 11.87
C ILE A 208 -8.39 3.65 10.76
N GLY A 209 -9.67 3.42 10.50
CA GLY A 209 -10.43 4.07 9.45
C GLY A 209 -10.47 5.59 9.63
N VAL A 210 -10.89 6.06 10.80
CA VAL A 210 -10.90 7.49 11.11
C VAL A 210 -9.50 8.08 11.03
N GLY A 211 -8.51 7.42 11.65
CA GLY A 211 -7.13 7.86 11.59
C GLY A 211 -6.60 7.93 10.15
N SER A 212 -6.87 6.89 9.35
CA SER A 212 -6.36 6.79 7.98
C SER A 212 -6.98 7.83 7.04
N VAL A 213 -8.24 8.24 7.23
CA VAL A 213 -8.86 9.34 6.48
C VAL A 213 -8.12 10.65 6.75
N ILE A 214 -7.89 10.97 8.01
CA ILE A 214 -7.14 12.18 8.41
C ILE A 214 -5.73 12.10 7.81
N GLY A 215 -5.05 10.96 8.00
CA GLY A 215 -3.71 10.73 7.48
C GLY A 215 -3.64 10.80 5.96
N GLY A 216 -4.64 10.29 5.25
CA GLY A 216 -4.74 10.36 3.78
C GLY A 216 -4.75 11.80 3.27
N GLN A 217 -5.53 12.68 3.90
CA GLN A 217 -5.56 14.12 3.56
C GLN A 217 -4.25 14.82 3.95
N VAL A 218 -3.70 14.53 5.13
CA VAL A 218 -2.39 15.07 5.54
C VAL A 218 -1.31 14.63 4.55
N GLY A 219 -1.29 13.36 4.14
CA GLY A 219 -0.35 12.85 3.15
C GLY A 219 -0.50 13.53 1.79
N ALA A 220 -1.73 13.74 1.33
CA ALA A 220 -1.99 14.37 0.05
C ALA A 220 -1.67 15.88 0.02
N THR A 221 -1.77 16.58 1.15
CA THR A 221 -1.55 18.04 1.25
C THR A 221 -0.15 18.38 1.76
N VAL A 222 0.18 17.92 2.96
CA VAL A 222 1.43 18.23 3.66
C VAL A 222 2.52 17.22 3.32
N GLY A 223 2.15 15.95 3.14
CA GLY A 223 3.10 14.85 2.89
C GLY A 223 3.94 15.05 1.63
N ARG A 224 3.43 15.79 0.65
CA ARG A 224 4.20 16.20 -0.55
C ARG A 224 5.41 17.07 -0.21
N ARG A 225 5.40 17.77 0.93
CA ARG A 225 6.46 18.66 1.41
C ARG A 225 7.34 18.02 2.46
N LEU A 226 6.90 16.90 3.05
CA LEU A 226 7.67 16.19 4.07
C LEU A 226 8.87 15.48 3.43
N PRO A 227 10.05 15.54 4.09
CA PRO A 227 11.20 14.76 3.66
C PRO A 227 10.86 13.27 3.67
N SER A 228 10.85 12.66 2.49
CA SER A 228 10.56 11.22 2.36
C SER A 228 11.51 10.34 3.19
N THR A 229 12.68 10.85 3.53
CA THR A 229 13.67 10.20 4.41
C THR A 229 13.12 10.01 5.83
N VAL A 230 12.44 11.01 6.40
CA VAL A 230 11.84 10.91 7.75
C VAL A 230 10.74 9.85 7.77
N LEU A 231 9.83 9.89 6.78
CA LEU A 231 8.76 8.89 6.68
C LEU A 231 9.31 7.47 6.56
N ARG A 232 10.36 7.27 5.77
CA ARG A 232 11.02 5.98 5.61
C ARG A 232 11.74 5.53 6.88
N ALA A 233 12.43 6.44 7.57
CA ALA A 233 13.08 6.12 8.82
C ALA A 233 12.09 5.58 9.86
N VAL A 234 10.92 6.22 9.99
CA VAL A 234 9.84 5.76 10.87
C VAL A 234 9.38 4.35 10.50
N ILE A 235 9.12 4.09 9.19
CA ILE A 235 8.70 2.77 8.72
C ILE A 235 9.76 1.70 9.04
N VAL A 236 11.02 2.01 8.76
CA VAL A 236 12.13 1.07 8.98
C VAL A 236 12.27 0.76 10.46
N VAL A 237 12.24 1.76 11.34
CA VAL A 237 12.33 1.56 12.79
C VAL A 237 11.18 0.68 13.27
N VAL A 238 9.93 1.00 12.93
CA VAL A 238 8.76 0.21 13.35
C VAL A 238 8.81 -1.21 12.76
N GLY A 239 9.17 -1.36 11.49
CA GLY A 239 9.28 -2.68 10.85
C GLY A 239 10.39 -3.55 11.47
N LEU A 240 11.56 -2.97 11.81
CA LEU A 240 12.64 -3.69 12.48
C LEU A 240 12.24 -4.07 13.91
N THR A 241 11.59 -3.18 14.66
CA THR A 241 11.08 -3.49 16.00
C THR A 241 10.11 -4.67 15.94
N ALA A 242 9.20 -4.68 14.93
CA ALA A 242 8.30 -5.80 14.73
C ALA A 242 9.05 -7.11 14.44
N LEU A 243 10.04 -7.09 13.55
CA LEU A 243 10.85 -8.28 13.26
C LEU A 243 11.56 -8.84 14.49
N VAL A 244 12.09 -7.96 15.33
CA VAL A 244 12.72 -8.36 16.59
C VAL A 244 11.68 -9.02 17.52
N SER A 245 10.46 -8.47 17.63
CA SER A 245 9.41 -9.05 18.48
C SER A 245 8.85 -10.40 17.97
N PHE A 246 9.11 -10.77 16.72
CA PHE A 246 8.82 -12.11 16.19
C PHE A 246 9.96 -13.12 16.44
N ALA A 247 11.18 -12.63 16.70
CA ALA A 247 12.35 -13.48 16.91
C ALA A 247 12.55 -13.87 18.36
N PHE A 248 11.94 -13.14 19.29
CA PHE A 248 12.02 -13.32 20.76
C PHE A 248 10.63 -13.35 21.39
#